data_a6747577543e09ed9bbbd32bc63c7d01
#
_entry.id   a6747577543e09ed9bbbd32bc63c7d01
#
_cell.length_a   1.000
_cell.length_b   1.000
_cell.length_c   1.000
_cell.angle_alpha   90.00
_cell.angle_beta   90.00
_cell.angle_gamma   90.00
#
_symmetry.space_group_name_H-M   'P 1'
#
loop_
_entity.id
_entity.type
_entity.pdbx_description
1 polymer ?
#
loop_
_entity_poly.entity_id
_entity_poly.type
_entity_poly.pdbx_seq_one_letter_code
_entity_poly.pdbx_strand_id
1 'polypeptide(L)'
;MAENDLRAVAFPTLDERQIAALGRCTGAVLKRYQAGEKLFEVGDRDFKFFVIKSGEVEILDESGEMPKTVTVQRPGEFTGDVAHLTGRPSVVSAVARVDCEVYEVSAEGVRRVLNQCPDLGDIILQAFIARRQLLRESADFTGLRLIGSRYSQDTFRIRDFLAKNRVLFTWLDLETDPQVNQLLKQFGFTEADTPVVAWGRKLLLRNPSNRELAEALGLRRPLEQAVYDLVIVGAGPAGLAAAVYGASEGLRTVVLERTAPGGQAGRTMRIENYLGFPTGISGGELAERAVLQANKFGARLPVATPVTGLTFDNSYPVLHLDGSDAVTAKCLLISTGADYRMLAVEGCARFEGCGVYYAATLNEAQLCQGVDVVVVGGGNSAGQAAVFLAGHARKVYLLIRGDDLYKDMSAYLAWRIKETPNIEVFLNTEVRRMSGDNYLSEVEIVNNKTGEARTLKTSALFSFIGAVPRSDWLPPEIEKDAKDFVRTGVTLGHSSHWTARRQPFLLETSRPGVFAAGDVRSGSVKRVASAVGEGAMAVQFVHEYLKDM
;
A
#
# COMPACT_ATOMS: atom_id res chain seq x y z
N MET A 1 -6.48 -21.47 7.34
CA MET A 1 -6.09 -21.99 8.66
C MET A 1 -7.29 -21.84 9.58
N ALA A 2 -7.60 -22.83 10.42
CA ALA A 2 -8.62 -22.65 11.45
C ALA A 2 -8.15 -21.57 12.45
N GLU A 3 -9.06 -20.87 13.11
CA GLU A 3 -8.74 -19.78 14.05
C GLU A 3 -7.79 -20.23 15.18
N ASN A 4 -7.94 -21.46 15.65
CA ASN A 4 -7.04 -22.07 16.63
C ASN A 4 -5.61 -22.25 16.10
N ASP A 5 -5.42 -22.56 14.81
CA ASP A 5 -4.10 -22.69 14.20
C ASP A 5 -3.41 -21.33 14.08
N LEU A 6 -4.17 -20.27 13.74
CA LEU A 6 -3.62 -18.92 13.63
C LEU A 6 -3.17 -18.38 15.00
N ARG A 7 -3.93 -18.69 16.06
CA ARG A 7 -3.59 -18.25 17.42
C ARG A 7 -2.33 -18.93 17.96
N ALA A 8 -2.14 -20.22 17.66
CA ALA A 8 -0.91 -20.93 18.01
C ALA A 8 0.33 -20.34 17.30
N VAL A 9 0.20 -19.95 16.04
CA VAL A 9 1.28 -19.27 15.31
C VAL A 9 1.53 -17.86 15.85
N ALA A 10 0.48 -17.15 16.28
CA ALA A 10 0.60 -15.78 16.80
C ALA A 10 1.31 -15.71 18.17
N PHE A 11 1.18 -16.73 19.01
CA PHE A 11 1.69 -16.74 20.38
C PHE A 11 2.55 -17.99 20.65
N PRO A 12 3.68 -18.16 19.95
CA PRO A 12 4.58 -19.28 20.17
C PRO A 12 5.40 -19.07 21.44
N THR A 13 5.82 -20.17 22.04
CA THR A 13 6.74 -20.18 23.19
C THR A 13 8.13 -20.57 22.71
N LEU A 14 9.14 -19.75 23.00
CA LEU A 14 10.54 -20.02 22.72
C LEU A 14 11.14 -20.94 23.78
N ASP A 15 11.93 -21.92 23.37
CA ASP A 15 12.69 -22.75 24.26
C ASP A 15 13.98 -22.06 24.76
N GLU A 16 14.66 -22.66 25.75
CA GLU A 16 15.88 -22.11 26.33
C GLU A 16 17.02 -21.94 25.30
N ARG A 17 17.10 -22.81 24.27
CA ARG A 17 18.11 -22.73 23.21
C ARG A 17 17.83 -21.55 22.29
N GLN A 18 16.57 -21.32 21.97
CA GLN A 18 16.12 -20.20 21.15
C GLN A 18 16.33 -18.86 21.88
N ILE A 19 16.02 -18.78 23.17
CA ILE A 19 16.28 -17.60 24.01
C ILE A 19 17.79 -17.33 24.13
N ALA A 20 18.61 -18.36 24.30
CA ALA A 20 20.06 -18.21 24.31
C ALA A 20 20.62 -17.75 22.95
N ALA A 21 20.06 -18.24 21.85
CA ALA A 21 20.41 -17.80 20.49
C ALA A 21 20.04 -16.33 20.28
N LEU A 22 18.85 -15.91 20.71
CA LEU A 22 18.42 -14.51 20.69
C LEU A 22 19.43 -13.62 21.43
N GLY A 23 19.82 -14.00 22.65
CA GLY A 23 20.79 -13.25 23.46
C GLY A 23 22.13 -13.05 22.73
N ARG A 24 22.66 -14.11 22.10
CA ARG A 24 23.92 -14.03 21.33
C ARG A 24 23.82 -13.12 20.11
N CYS A 25 22.70 -13.18 19.39
CA CYS A 25 22.50 -12.39 18.17
C CYS A 25 22.21 -10.92 18.45
N THR A 26 21.60 -10.57 19.57
CA THR A 26 21.02 -9.23 19.78
C THR A 26 21.74 -8.40 20.84
N GLY A 27 22.47 -9.01 21.73
CA GLY A 27 22.95 -8.34 22.94
C GLY A 27 21.79 -7.95 23.88
N ALA A 28 20.77 -8.82 23.99
CA ALA A 28 19.61 -8.60 24.84
C ALA A 28 20.01 -8.31 26.30
N VAL A 29 19.34 -7.32 26.90
CA VAL A 29 19.59 -6.90 28.28
C VAL A 29 18.46 -7.39 29.17
N LEU A 30 18.81 -8.04 30.28
CA LEU A 30 17.82 -8.44 31.28
C LEU A 30 17.35 -7.21 32.07
N LYS A 31 16.03 -6.99 32.09
CA LYS A 31 15.38 -5.94 32.87
C LYS A 31 14.28 -6.48 33.76
N ARG A 32 14.02 -5.75 34.84
CA ARG A 32 12.96 -6.02 35.81
C ARG A 32 11.92 -4.93 35.75
N TYR A 33 10.64 -5.33 35.80
CA TYR A 33 9.49 -4.45 35.88
C TYR A 33 8.65 -4.89 37.08
N GLN A 34 8.14 -3.91 37.84
CA GLN A 34 7.20 -4.15 38.93
C GLN A 34 5.79 -4.29 38.41
N ALA A 35 4.92 -4.95 39.16
CA ALA A 35 3.51 -5.06 38.84
C ALA A 35 2.88 -3.67 38.57
N GLY A 36 2.21 -3.51 37.43
CA GLY A 36 1.62 -2.25 36.98
C GLY A 36 2.53 -1.35 36.14
N GLU A 37 3.84 -1.63 36.06
CA GLU A 37 4.75 -0.86 35.20
C GLU A 37 4.50 -1.17 33.72
N LYS A 38 4.54 -0.13 32.89
CA LYS A 38 4.41 -0.24 31.44
C LYS A 38 5.77 -0.54 30.79
N LEU A 39 5.79 -1.53 29.93
CA LEU A 39 6.94 -1.85 29.08
C LEU A 39 6.96 -0.92 27.85
N PHE A 40 5.77 -0.66 27.28
CA PHE A 40 5.51 0.34 26.25
C PHE A 40 4.02 0.68 26.19
N GLU A 41 3.70 1.82 25.56
CA GLU A 41 2.32 2.31 25.42
C GLU A 41 1.88 2.41 23.94
N VAL A 42 0.56 2.42 23.75
CA VAL A 42 -0.04 2.81 22.46
C VAL A 42 0.54 4.14 21.99
N GLY A 43 0.99 4.18 20.73
CA GLY A 43 1.58 5.36 20.11
C GLY A 43 3.09 5.48 20.29
N ASP A 44 3.73 4.66 21.14
CA ASP A 44 5.17 4.66 21.28
C ASP A 44 5.84 4.26 19.97
N ARG A 45 6.88 5.02 19.61
CA ARG A 45 7.77 4.75 18.47
C ARG A 45 9.07 4.14 18.97
N ASP A 46 9.68 3.29 18.16
CA ASP A 46 10.96 2.64 18.47
C ASP A 46 10.93 1.86 19.81
N PHE A 47 9.74 1.39 20.22
CA PHE A 47 9.56 0.57 21.40
C PHE A 47 10.34 -0.76 21.28
N LYS A 48 10.74 -1.31 22.42
CA LYS A 48 11.56 -2.51 22.48
C LYS A 48 10.72 -3.78 22.28
N PHE A 49 11.37 -4.81 21.81
CA PHE A 49 10.86 -6.17 21.79
C PHE A 49 11.29 -6.87 23.09
N PHE A 50 10.38 -7.57 23.73
CA PHE A 50 10.61 -8.21 25.00
C PHE A 50 10.33 -9.71 24.93
N VAL A 51 11.23 -10.54 25.48
CA VAL A 51 10.98 -11.96 25.73
C VAL A 51 10.82 -12.14 27.23
N ILE A 52 9.72 -12.75 27.66
CA ILE A 52 9.39 -12.93 29.07
C ILE A 52 10.25 -14.06 29.65
N LYS A 53 11.05 -13.77 30.67
CA LYS A 53 11.84 -14.75 31.42
C LYS A 53 11.06 -15.30 32.59
N SER A 54 10.38 -14.41 33.34
CA SER A 54 9.54 -14.77 34.49
C SER A 54 8.43 -13.73 34.69
N GLY A 55 7.33 -14.10 35.32
CA GLY A 55 6.17 -13.25 35.53
C GLY A 55 5.18 -13.31 34.36
N GLU A 56 4.31 -12.32 34.25
CA GLU A 56 3.29 -12.20 33.22
C GLU A 56 3.22 -10.76 32.68
N VAL A 57 3.12 -10.60 31.36
CA VAL A 57 2.93 -9.31 30.68
C VAL A 57 1.58 -9.31 29.98
N GLU A 58 0.74 -8.34 30.30
CA GLU A 58 -0.59 -8.15 29.71
C GLU A 58 -0.52 -7.18 28.56
N ILE A 59 -1.10 -7.57 27.43
CA ILE A 59 -1.22 -6.74 26.22
C ILE A 59 -2.63 -6.15 26.21
N LEU A 60 -2.71 -4.82 26.17
CA LEU A 60 -3.95 -4.05 26.28
C LEU A 60 -4.26 -3.29 24.98
N ASP A 61 -5.49 -3.40 24.53
CA ASP A 61 -6.09 -2.48 23.56
C ASP A 61 -6.70 -1.29 24.32
N GLU A 62 -6.14 -0.10 24.15
CA GLU A 62 -6.61 1.15 24.75
C GLU A 62 -7.36 2.02 23.74
N SER A 63 -7.79 1.48 22.60
CA SER A 63 -8.53 2.23 21.56
C SER A 63 -9.99 2.51 21.92
N GLY A 64 -10.58 1.73 22.82
CA GLY A 64 -11.95 1.89 23.34
C GLY A 64 -12.06 2.82 24.55
N GLU A 65 -13.26 2.89 25.15
CA GLU A 65 -13.50 3.66 26.39
C GLU A 65 -12.81 3.04 27.61
N MET A 66 -12.72 1.73 27.64
CA MET A 66 -12.05 0.96 28.68
C MET A 66 -10.97 0.07 28.04
N PRO A 67 -9.78 -0.05 28.67
CA PRO A 67 -8.76 -0.98 28.21
C PRO A 67 -9.29 -2.41 28.18
N LYS A 68 -9.02 -3.13 27.09
CA LYS A 68 -9.36 -4.55 26.94
C LYS A 68 -8.10 -5.39 26.83
N THR A 69 -8.05 -6.52 27.53
CA THR A 69 -6.97 -7.49 27.42
C THR A 69 -7.03 -8.20 26.07
N VAL A 70 -5.99 -8.04 25.25
CA VAL A 70 -5.81 -8.79 23.99
C VAL A 70 -5.27 -10.18 24.28
N THR A 71 -4.22 -10.26 25.11
CA THR A 71 -3.59 -11.50 25.55
C THR A 71 -2.74 -11.26 26.80
N VAL A 72 -2.41 -12.35 27.50
CA VAL A 72 -1.41 -12.34 28.58
C VAL A 72 -0.27 -13.24 28.16
N GLN A 73 0.93 -12.68 28.11
CA GLN A 73 2.15 -13.37 27.73
C GLN A 73 2.89 -13.90 28.95
N ARG A 74 3.43 -15.12 28.83
CA ARG A 74 4.04 -15.92 29.89
C ARG A 74 5.52 -16.22 29.60
N PRO A 75 6.26 -16.83 30.53
CA PRO A 75 7.66 -17.20 30.31
C PRO A 75 7.88 -17.98 29.01
N GLY A 76 8.86 -17.57 28.23
CA GLY A 76 9.16 -18.08 26.90
C GLY A 76 8.40 -17.41 25.77
N GLU A 77 7.30 -16.70 26.05
CA GLU A 77 6.61 -15.90 25.05
C GLU A 77 7.24 -14.51 24.89
N PHE A 78 6.85 -13.78 23.84
CA PHE A 78 7.45 -12.50 23.51
C PHE A 78 6.42 -11.47 23.04
N THR A 79 6.72 -10.18 23.24
CA THR A 79 5.92 -9.05 22.74
C THR A 79 6.18 -8.77 21.26
N GLY A 80 5.51 -7.76 20.71
CA GLY A 80 5.84 -7.19 19.42
C GLY A 80 4.95 -7.65 18.28
N ASP A 81 5.01 -6.86 17.21
CA ASP A 81 4.33 -7.09 15.95
C ASP A 81 5.15 -6.51 14.78
N VAL A 82 4.54 -6.43 13.60
CA VAL A 82 5.17 -5.85 12.39
C VAL A 82 5.66 -4.42 12.56
N ALA A 83 5.23 -3.69 13.60
CA ALA A 83 5.67 -2.33 13.86
C ALA A 83 7.17 -2.26 14.16
N HIS A 84 7.77 -3.30 14.75
CA HIS A 84 9.22 -3.39 14.97
C HIS A 84 10.04 -3.37 13.69
N LEU A 85 9.49 -3.87 12.58
CA LEU A 85 10.13 -3.86 11.27
C LEU A 85 9.86 -2.56 10.52
N THR A 86 8.60 -2.16 10.50
CA THR A 86 8.14 -0.98 9.76
C THR A 86 8.40 0.32 10.49
N GLY A 87 8.68 0.25 11.81
CA GLY A 87 8.87 1.38 12.70
C GLY A 87 7.63 2.24 12.90
N ARG A 88 6.46 1.66 12.72
CA ARG A 88 5.18 2.28 13.06
C ARG A 88 5.03 2.36 14.58
N PRO A 89 4.17 3.27 15.09
CA PRO A 89 3.82 3.26 16.51
C PRO A 89 3.15 1.96 16.92
N SER A 90 3.30 1.60 18.20
CA SER A 90 2.55 0.49 18.77
C SER A 90 1.05 0.77 18.75
N VAL A 91 0.26 -0.25 18.40
CA VAL A 91 -1.21 -0.19 18.41
C VAL A 91 -1.81 -0.71 19.72
N VAL A 92 -0.98 -1.25 20.60
CA VAL A 92 -1.35 -1.81 21.91
C VAL A 92 -0.36 -1.33 22.98
N SER A 93 -0.74 -1.43 24.26
CA SER A 93 0.16 -1.24 25.40
C SER A 93 0.58 -2.59 25.99
N ALA A 94 1.76 -2.66 26.60
CA ALA A 94 2.22 -3.81 27.36
C ALA A 94 2.50 -3.41 28.82
N VAL A 95 1.90 -4.13 29.75
CA VAL A 95 1.96 -3.84 31.19
C VAL A 95 2.39 -5.09 31.95
N ALA A 96 3.31 -4.96 32.90
CA ALA A 96 3.67 -6.03 33.82
C ALA A 96 2.46 -6.33 34.73
N ARG A 97 1.85 -7.50 34.56
CA ARG A 97 0.69 -7.91 35.37
C ARG A 97 1.08 -8.27 36.81
N VAL A 98 2.26 -8.83 36.92
CA VAL A 98 2.97 -9.15 38.17
C VAL A 98 4.43 -8.74 37.99
N ASP A 99 5.24 -8.77 39.06
CA ASP A 99 6.68 -8.54 38.93
C ASP A 99 7.27 -9.49 37.89
N CYS A 100 7.99 -8.97 36.90
CA CYS A 100 8.53 -9.75 35.82
C CYS A 100 9.99 -9.43 35.49
N GLU A 101 10.71 -10.44 34.99
CA GLU A 101 12.01 -10.28 34.33
C GLU A 101 11.84 -10.53 32.83
N VAL A 102 12.38 -9.64 32.02
CA VAL A 102 12.29 -9.71 30.56
C VAL A 102 13.65 -9.47 29.91
N TYR A 103 13.88 -10.09 28.76
CA TYR A 103 15.01 -9.75 27.89
C TYR A 103 14.54 -8.65 26.93
N GLU A 104 15.18 -7.48 27.04
CA GLU A 104 14.92 -6.32 26.18
C GLU A 104 15.81 -6.37 24.94
N VAL A 105 15.21 -6.22 23.75
CA VAL A 105 15.88 -6.25 22.46
C VAL A 105 15.49 -5.00 21.65
N SER A 106 16.46 -4.34 21.03
CA SER A 106 16.22 -3.19 20.14
C SER A 106 15.62 -3.63 18.81
N ALA A 107 14.98 -2.71 18.09
CA ALA A 107 14.46 -2.96 16.73
C ALA A 107 15.58 -3.44 15.77
N GLU A 108 16.80 -2.92 15.91
CA GLU A 108 17.96 -3.39 15.15
C GLU A 108 18.34 -4.82 15.54
N GLY A 109 18.28 -5.16 16.83
CA GLY A 109 18.48 -6.52 17.33
C GLY A 109 17.46 -7.49 16.72
N VAL A 110 16.19 -7.10 16.64
CA VAL A 110 15.15 -7.90 15.96
C VAL A 110 15.52 -8.13 14.49
N ARG A 111 15.91 -7.10 13.74
CA ARG A 111 16.34 -7.26 12.35
C ARG A 111 17.54 -8.20 12.21
N ARG A 112 18.52 -8.13 13.13
CA ARG A 112 19.66 -9.07 13.14
C ARG A 112 19.21 -10.51 13.31
N VAL A 113 18.29 -10.79 14.24
CA VAL A 113 17.74 -12.15 14.42
C VAL A 113 17.06 -12.64 13.14
N LEU A 114 16.22 -11.81 12.54
CA LEU A 114 15.49 -12.18 11.32
C LEU A 114 16.40 -12.48 10.12
N ASN A 115 17.62 -11.92 10.08
CA ASN A 115 18.56 -12.12 8.99
C ASN A 115 19.65 -13.14 9.29
N GLN A 116 20.06 -13.28 10.56
CA GLN A 116 21.22 -14.10 10.95
C GLN A 116 20.88 -15.41 11.66
N CYS A 117 19.65 -15.53 12.17
CA CYS A 117 19.15 -16.72 12.88
C CYS A 117 17.85 -17.21 12.21
N PRO A 118 17.92 -17.88 11.02
CA PRO A 118 16.74 -18.17 10.20
C PRO A 118 15.60 -18.84 10.95
N ASP A 119 15.87 -19.93 11.67
CA ASP A 119 14.83 -20.70 12.39
C ASP A 119 14.08 -19.85 13.43
N LEU A 120 14.80 -19.06 14.21
CA LEU A 120 14.21 -18.16 15.21
C LEU A 120 13.54 -16.95 14.54
N GLY A 121 14.18 -16.43 13.49
CA GLY A 121 13.65 -15.32 12.69
C GLY A 121 12.32 -15.66 12.07
N ASP A 122 12.15 -16.86 11.53
CA ASP A 122 10.91 -17.33 10.93
C ASP A 122 9.78 -17.44 11.97
N ILE A 123 10.06 -17.99 13.16
CA ILE A 123 9.09 -18.04 14.27
C ILE A 123 8.59 -16.63 14.63
N ILE A 124 9.52 -15.68 14.83
CA ILE A 124 9.18 -14.31 15.21
C ILE A 124 8.40 -13.61 14.10
N LEU A 125 8.82 -13.73 12.85
CA LEU A 125 8.16 -13.08 11.71
C LEU A 125 6.75 -13.63 11.48
N GLN A 126 6.58 -14.96 11.55
CA GLN A 126 5.27 -15.60 11.44
C GLN A 126 4.33 -15.15 12.56
N ALA A 127 4.83 -15.07 13.81
CA ALA A 127 4.06 -14.57 14.93
C ALA A 127 3.62 -13.11 14.72
N PHE A 128 4.49 -12.24 14.23
CA PHE A 128 4.17 -10.85 13.94
C PHE A 128 3.05 -10.71 12.89
N ILE A 129 3.15 -11.48 11.80
CA ILE A 129 2.15 -11.50 10.73
C ILE A 129 0.80 -12.00 11.27
N ALA A 130 0.83 -13.11 12.01
CA ALA A 130 -0.37 -13.73 12.57
C ALA A 130 -1.08 -12.82 13.59
N ARG A 131 -0.33 -12.13 14.46
CA ARG A 131 -0.89 -11.13 15.41
C ARG A 131 -1.61 -9.99 14.68
N ARG A 132 -1.00 -9.48 13.61
CA ARG A 132 -1.62 -8.43 12.80
C ARG A 132 -2.90 -8.88 12.14
N GLN A 133 -2.94 -10.12 11.69
CA GLN A 133 -4.14 -10.74 11.12
C GLN A 133 -5.24 -10.89 12.18
N LEU A 134 -4.93 -11.41 13.37
CA LEU A 134 -5.89 -11.55 14.47
C LEU A 134 -6.50 -10.20 14.87
N LEU A 135 -5.69 -9.12 14.95
CA LEU A 135 -6.22 -7.79 15.23
C LEU A 135 -7.16 -7.27 14.14
N ARG A 136 -6.90 -7.60 12.86
CA ARG A 136 -7.79 -7.23 11.74
C ARG A 136 -9.12 -7.99 11.75
N GLU A 137 -9.10 -9.23 12.16
CA GLU A 137 -10.27 -10.12 12.20
C GLU A 137 -11.09 -9.92 13.48
N SER A 138 -10.52 -9.26 14.50
CA SER A 138 -11.21 -8.98 15.76
C SER A 138 -12.28 -7.90 15.59
N ALA A 139 -13.53 -8.26 15.78
CA ALA A 139 -14.65 -7.31 15.81
C ALA A 139 -14.56 -6.32 16.98
N ASP A 140 -13.82 -6.67 18.03
CA ASP A 140 -13.65 -5.88 19.24
C ASP A 140 -12.53 -4.84 19.16
N PHE A 141 -11.60 -4.98 18.20
CA PHE A 141 -10.50 -4.04 18.03
C PHE A 141 -10.96 -2.82 17.23
N THR A 142 -11.12 -1.69 17.91
CA THR A 142 -11.64 -0.47 17.28
C THR A 142 -10.56 0.25 16.45
N GLY A 143 -9.31 0.23 16.89
CA GLY A 143 -8.21 0.93 16.22
C GLY A 143 -8.46 2.44 16.13
N LEU A 144 -8.10 3.00 14.96
CA LEU A 144 -8.35 4.39 14.61
C LEU A 144 -9.80 4.56 14.15
N ARG A 145 -10.47 5.65 14.56
CA ARG A 145 -11.82 5.99 14.10
C ARG A 145 -11.76 7.08 13.06
N LEU A 146 -12.42 6.88 11.94
CA LEU A 146 -12.70 7.90 10.94
C LEU A 146 -14.20 8.22 11.01
N ILE A 147 -14.55 9.46 11.29
CA ILE A 147 -15.94 9.93 11.34
C ILE A 147 -16.16 10.88 10.17
N GLY A 148 -17.11 10.58 9.30
CA GLY A 148 -17.37 11.44 8.14
C GLY A 148 -18.40 10.86 7.18
N SER A 149 -18.99 11.74 6.36
CA SER A 149 -20.02 11.42 5.39
C SER A 149 -19.49 10.55 4.25
N ARG A 150 -20.30 9.56 3.82
CA ARG A 150 -20.05 8.75 2.61
C ARG A 150 -20.02 9.57 1.33
N TYR A 151 -20.61 10.76 1.34
CA TYR A 151 -20.69 11.67 0.22
C TYR A 151 -19.58 12.72 0.20
N SER A 152 -18.68 12.73 1.19
CA SER A 152 -17.57 13.65 1.28
C SER A 152 -16.34 13.11 0.54
N GLN A 153 -15.81 13.90 -0.41
CA GLN A 153 -14.56 13.59 -1.11
C GLN A 153 -13.37 13.48 -0.13
N ASP A 154 -13.36 14.31 0.91
CA ASP A 154 -12.32 14.26 1.94
C ASP A 154 -12.41 13.01 2.81
N THR A 155 -13.63 12.58 3.19
CA THR A 155 -13.82 11.29 3.88
C THR A 155 -13.32 10.14 3.02
N PHE A 156 -13.64 10.13 1.72
CA PHE A 156 -13.16 9.12 0.78
C PHE A 156 -11.63 9.12 0.68
N ARG A 157 -11.01 10.31 0.52
CA ARG A 157 -9.55 10.47 0.45
C ARG A 157 -8.84 9.88 1.68
N ILE A 158 -9.32 10.21 2.88
CA ILE A 158 -8.74 9.72 4.15
C ILE A 158 -8.94 8.21 4.26
N ARG A 159 -10.13 7.71 3.99
CA ARG A 159 -10.49 6.29 4.03
C ARG A 159 -9.64 5.47 3.05
N ASP A 160 -9.50 5.94 1.82
CA ASP A 160 -8.66 5.33 0.79
C ASP A 160 -7.17 5.32 1.21
N PHE A 161 -6.67 6.41 1.79
CA PHE A 161 -5.31 6.49 2.31
C PHE A 161 -5.05 5.50 3.45
N LEU A 162 -5.93 5.43 4.44
CA LEU A 162 -5.81 4.52 5.59
C LEU A 162 -5.86 3.05 5.13
N ALA A 163 -6.81 2.71 4.26
CA ALA A 163 -6.98 1.35 3.74
C ALA A 163 -5.76 0.89 2.92
N LYS A 164 -5.26 1.72 2.01
CA LYS A 164 -4.06 1.43 1.19
C LYS A 164 -2.82 1.24 2.04
N ASN A 165 -2.68 2.01 3.12
CA ASN A 165 -1.57 1.91 4.05
C ASN A 165 -1.74 0.82 5.11
N ARG A 166 -2.79 0.00 5.02
CA ARG A 166 -3.06 -1.09 5.96
C ARG A 166 -3.14 -0.63 7.42
N VAL A 167 -3.64 0.57 7.63
CA VAL A 167 -3.98 1.07 8.96
C VAL A 167 -5.26 0.39 9.41
N LEU A 168 -5.30 -0.03 10.67
CA LEU A 168 -6.53 -0.57 11.28
C LEU A 168 -7.42 0.61 11.67
N PHE A 169 -8.61 0.69 11.07
CA PHE A 169 -9.56 1.76 11.38
C PHE A 169 -11.01 1.30 11.27
N THR A 170 -11.87 1.96 12.01
CA THR A 170 -13.32 1.85 11.91
C THR A 170 -13.88 3.13 11.30
N TRP A 171 -14.66 3.01 10.25
CA TRP A 171 -15.35 4.15 9.66
C TRP A 171 -16.76 4.26 10.22
N LEU A 172 -17.09 5.43 10.75
CA LEU A 172 -18.39 5.81 11.27
C LEU A 172 -19.03 6.82 10.32
N ASP A 173 -20.10 6.40 9.67
CA ASP A 173 -20.76 7.17 8.64
C ASP A 173 -21.85 8.07 9.22
N LEU A 174 -21.78 9.37 8.94
CA LEU A 174 -22.73 10.36 9.42
C LEU A 174 -24.18 10.03 9.06
N GLU A 175 -24.41 9.39 7.92
CA GLU A 175 -25.76 9.12 7.43
C GLU A 175 -26.42 7.89 8.05
N THR A 176 -25.61 6.95 8.58
CA THR A 176 -26.17 5.65 9.00
C THR A 176 -25.85 5.25 10.42
N ASP A 177 -24.85 5.86 11.06
CA ASP A 177 -24.45 5.48 12.42
C ASP A 177 -25.07 6.41 13.46
N PRO A 178 -26.00 5.92 14.32
CA PRO A 178 -26.70 6.76 15.30
C PRO A 178 -25.80 7.27 16.43
N GLN A 179 -24.61 6.68 16.63
CA GLN A 179 -23.70 7.07 17.72
C GLN A 179 -22.77 8.21 17.35
N VAL A 180 -22.69 8.59 16.06
CA VAL A 180 -21.74 9.57 15.54
C VAL A 180 -21.85 10.92 16.26
N ASN A 181 -23.06 11.44 16.42
CA ASN A 181 -23.27 12.75 17.05
C ASN A 181 -22.87 12.78 18.54
N GLN A 182 -23.03 11.66 19.24
CA GLN A 182 -22.57 11.54 20.62
C GLN A 182 -21.04 11.50 20.70
N LEU A 183 -20.40 10.74 19.80
CA LEU A 183 -18.94 10.64 19.73
C LEU A 183 -18.29 11.97 19.34
N LEU A 184 -18.84 12.68 18.36
CA LEU A 184 -18.34 14.01 17.98
C LEU A 184 -18.36 14.97 19.18
N LYS A 185 -19.47 15.01 19.93
CA LYS A 185 -19.59 15.83 21.14
C LYS A 185 -18.58 15.44 22.22
N GLN A 186 -18.30 14.14 22.42
CA GLN A 186 -17.28 13.68 23.37
C GLN A 186 -15.87 14.16 23.00
N PHE A 187 -15.59 14.31 21.70
CA PHE A 187 -14.33 14.85 21.21
C PHE A 187 -14.32 16.38 21.06
N GLY A 188 -15.43 17.05 21.35
CA GLY A 188 -15.56 18.50 21.20
C GLY A 188 -15.76 18.97 19.77
N PHE A 189 -16.28 18.10 18.88
CA PHE A 189 -16.54 18.38 17.48
C PHE A 189 -18.04 18.40 17.16
N THR A 190 -18.35 18.95 15.99
CA THR A 190 -19.68 18.97 15.36
C THR A 190 -19.62 18.31 13.98
N GLU A 191 -20.74 18.09 13.32
CA GLU A 191 -20.79 17.58 11.95
C GLU A 191 -20.02 18.47 10.95
N ALA A 192 -20.00 19.79 11.18
CA ALA A 192 -19.25 20.73 10.34
C ALA A 192 -17.72 20.56 10.40
N ASP A 193 -17.23 19.86 11.43
CA ASP A 193 -15.80 19.61 11.63
C ASP A 193 -15.32 18.34 10.91
N THR A 194 -16.24 17.57 10.32
CA THR A 194 -15.93 16.29 9.68
C THR A 194 -15.31 16.49 8.29
N PRO A 195 -14.46 15.54 7.83
CA PRO A 195 -14.09 14.27 8.47
C PRO A 195 -13.13 14.45 9.65
N VAL A 196 -13.35 13.68 10.72
CA VAL A 196 -12.50 13.65 11.92
C VAL A 196 -11.81 12.29 12.01
N VAL A 197 -10.52 12.31 12.31
CA VAL A 197 -9.73 11.12 12.60
C VAL A 197 -9.34 11.13 14.07
N ALA A 198 -9.72 10.07 14.80
CA ALA A 198 -9.49 9.95 16.24
C ALA A 198 -8.83 8.61 16.59
N TRP A 199 -7.84 8.62 17.50
CA TRP A 199 -7.26 7.43 18.09
C TRP A 199 -7.19 7.58 19.61
N GLY A 200 -8.20 7.01 20.28
CA GLY A 200 -8.45 7.27 21.69
C GLY A 200 -8.61 8.77 21.94
N ARG A 201 -8.00 9.25 23.02
CA ARG A 201 -7.90 10.70 23.34
C ARG A 201 -6.57 11.32 22.94
N LYS A 202 -5.61 10.50 22.44
CA LYS A 202 -4.23 10.94 22.15
C LYS A 202 -4.09 11.61 20.78
N LEU A 203 -4.88 11.19 19.80
CA LEU A 203 -4.84 11.75 18.44
C LEU A 203 -6.23 12.18 18.02
N LEU A 204 -6.37 13.47 17.70
CA LEU A 204 -7.58 14.07 17.15
C LEU A 204 -7.19 15.01 16.02
N LEU A 205 -7.60 14.67 14.79
CA LEU A 205 -7.30 15.45 13.59
C LEU A 205 -8.59 15.79 12.86
N ARG A 206 -8.72 17.06 12.47
CA ARG A 206 -9.84 17.58 11.66
C ARG A 206 -9.40 17.69 10.21
N ASN A 207 -10.08 16.98 9.33
CA ASN A 207 -9.80 16.94 7.90
C ASN A 207 -8.30 16.93 7.56
N PRO A 208 -7.51 15.98 8.12
CA PRO A 208 -6.07 15.99 7.91
C PRO A 208 -5.72 15.68 6.45
N SER A 209 -4.66 16.31 5.96
CA SER A 209 -4.00 15.92 4.71
C SER A 209 -3.38 14.53 4.84
N ASN A 210 -3.09 13.87 3.73
CA ASN A 210 -2.39 12.58 3.73
C ASN A 210 -1.00 12.67 4.38
N ARG A 211 -0.34 13.84 4.29
CA ARG A 211 0.94 14.10 4.94
C ARG A 211 0.80 14.13 6.46
N GLU A 212 -0.14 14.92 6.98
CA GLU A 212 -0.40 14.99 8.42
C GLU A 212 -0.79 13.61 9.00
N LEU A 213 -1.63 12.86 8.29
CA LEU A 213 -1.95 11.47 8.65
C LEU A 213 -0.71 10.58 8.68
N ALA A 214 0.13 10.66 7.64
CA ALA A 214 1.34 9.85 7.55
C ALA A 214 2.33 10.18 8.68
N GLU A 215 2.48 11.45 9.03
CA GLU A 215 3.32 11.90 10.14
C GLU A 215 2.76 11.43 11.49
N ALA A 216 1.46 11.62 11.72
CA ALA A 216 0.80 11.22 12.96
C ALA A 216 0.84 9.69 13.18
N LEU A 217 0.65 8.92 12.11
CA LEU A 217 0.65 7.46 12.12
C LEU A 217 2.04 6.82 11.95
N GLY A 218 3.11 7.63 11.92
CA GLY A 218 4.49 7.13 11.78
C GLY A 218 4.79 6.45 10.44
N LEU A 219 3.97 6.71 9.42
CA LEU A 219 4.19 6.23 8.05
C LEU A 219 5.22 7.06 7.30
N ARG A 220 5.31 8.36 7.64
CA ARG A 220 6.34 9.27 7.15
C ARG A 220 7.41 9.43 8.23
N ARG A 221 8.65 9.19 7.85
CA ARG A 221 9.83 9.36 8.70
C ARG A 221 10.83 10.29 8.01
N PRO A 222 11.56 11.08 8.77
CA PRO A 222 12.70 11.83 8.22
C PRO A 222 13.67 10.88 7.52
N LEU A 223 14.29 11.37 6.46
CA LEU A 223 15.38 10.68 5.79
C LEU A 223 16.63 10.76 6.67
N GLU A 224 17.21 9.60 6.99
CA GLU A 224 18.35 9.52 7.92
C GLU A 224 19.68 9.91 7.26
N GLN A 225 19.72 9.89 5.92
CA GLN A 225 20.95 10.11 5.16
C GLN A 225 20.71 11.13 4.05
N ALA A 226 21.70 11.97 3.86
CA ALA A 226 21.72 12.92 2.73
C ALA A 226 21.98 12.21 1.39
N VAL A 227 22.72 11.07 1.39
CA VAL A 227 23.08 10.30 0.20
C VAL A 227 22.80 8.82 0.39
N TYR A 228 22.06 8.23 -0.55
CA TYR A 228 21.76 6.80 -0.63
C TYR A 228 22.51 6.16 -1.81
N ASP A 229 22.80 4.87 -1.71
CA ASP A 229 23.39 4.12 -2.84
C ASP A 229 22.33 3.92 -3.93
N LEU A 230 21.07 3.64 -3.52
CA LEU A 230 19.92 3.48 -4.40
C LEU A 230 18.70 4.23 -3.84
N VAL A 231 18.20 5.21 -4.60
CA VAL A 231 16.89 5.82 -4.38
C VAL A 231 15.90 5.26 -5.40
N ILE A 232 14.77 4.79 -4.92
CA ILE A 232 13.68 4.22 -5.72
C ILE A 232 12.48 5.16 -5.61
N VAL A 233 11.91 5.60 -6.72
CA VAL A 233 10.70 6.44 -6.73
C VAL A 233 9.50 5.61 -7.15
N GLY A 234 8.60 5.37 -6.21
CA GLY A 234 7.41 4.54 -6.35
C GLY A 234 7.56 3.14 -5.75
N ALA A 235 6.65 2.78 -4.86
CA ALA A 235 6.58 1.50 -4.16
C ALA A 235 5.56 0.53 -4.81
N GLY A 236 5.45 0.52 -6.14
CA GLY A 236 4.75 -0.52 -6.89
C GLY A 236 5.55 -1.83 -6.93
N PRO A 237 5.08 -2.88 -7.63
CA PRO A 237 5.77 -4.17 -7.68
C PRO A 237 7.24 -4.09 -8.13
N ALA A 238 7.56 -3.22 -9.09
CA ALA A 238 8.94 -3.01 -9.56
C ALA A 238 9.82 -2.39 -8.45
N GLY A 239 9.33 -1.30 -7.82
CA GLY A 239 10.07 -0.62 -6.77
C GLY A 239 10.22 -1.46 -5.51
N LEU A 240 9.19 -2.23 -5.11
CA LEU A 240 9.28 -3.14 -3.97
C LEU A 240 10.25 -4.28 -4.23
N ALA A 241 10.27 -4.86 -5.44
CA ALA A 241 11.26 -5.87 -5.80
C ALA A 241 12.67 -5.31 -5.74
N ALA A 242 12.91 -4.13 -6.34
CA ALA A 242 14.20 -3.47 -6.28
C ALA A 242 14.62 -3.12 -4.84
N ALA A 243 13.67 -2.75 -3.97
CA ALA A 243 13.94 -2.48 -2.55
C ALA A 243 14.40 -3.73 -1.80
N VAL A 244 13.74 -4.87 -2.05
CA VAL A 244 14.12 -6.16 -1.46
C VAL A 244 15.54 -6.55 -1.91
N TYR A 245 15.80 -6.56 -3.21
CA TYR A 245 17.12 -6.95 -3.73
C TYR A 245 18.20 -5.96 -3.33
N GLY A 246 18.00 -4.66 -3.53
CA GLY A 246 18.98 -3.64 -3.17
C GLY A 246 19.38 -3.68 -1.70
N ALA A 247 18.42 -3.78 -0.79
CA ALA A 247 18.71 -3.85 0.64
C ALA A 247 19.33 -5.21 1.04
N SER A 248 18.86 -6.33 0.48
CA SER A 248 19.41 -7.67 0.79
C SER A 248 20.84 -7.84 0.29
N GLU A 249 21.22 -7.11 -0.74
CA GLU A 249 22.58 -7.10 -1.33
C GLU A 249 23.46 -5.99 -0.76
N GLY A 250 23.03 -5.32 0.31
CA GLY A 250 23.82 -4.39 1.12
C GLY A 250 23.81 -2.94 0.67
N LEU A 251 22.99 -2.55 -0.32
CA LEU A 251 22.85 -1.16 -0.73
C LEU A 251 22.03 -0.37 0.31
N ARG A 252 22.46 0.84 0.63
CA ARG A 252 21.64 1.80 1.40
C ARG A 252 20.49 2.25 0.53
N THR A 253 19.33 1.61 0.70
CA THR A 253 18.17 1.74 -0.16
C THR A 253 17.03 2.50 0.50
N VAL A 254 16.47 3.49 -0.18
CA VAL A 254 15.23 4.18 0.20
C VAL A 254 14.23 4.16 -0.93
N VAL A 255 12.95 3.93 -0.59
CA VAL A 255 11.83 3.99 -1.53
C VAL A 255 10.94 5.17 -1.18
N LEU A 256 10.83 6.14 -2.05
CA LEU A 256 9.98 7.32 -1.89
C LEU A 256 8.60 7.01 -2.48
N GLU A 257 7.57 6.97 -1.61
CA GLU A 257 6.20 6.64 -2.03
C GLU A 257 5.24 7.80 -1.76
N ARG A 258 4.49 8.18 -2.79
CA ARG A 258 3.57 9.32 -2.73
C ARG A 258 2.33 9.06 -1.88
N THR A 259 1.76 7.85 -1.95
CA THR A 259 0.46 7.54 -1.32
C THR A 259 0.51 6.31 -0.45
N ALA A 260 0.84 5.17 -1.02
CA ALA A 260 0.89 3.89 -0.30
C ALA A 260 1.62 2.82 -1.13
N PRO A 261 2.35 1.88 -0.48
CA PRO A 261 2.99 0.77 -1.17
C PRO A 261 2.00 -0.16 -1.88
N GLY A 262 2.46 -0.79 -2.96
CA GLY A 262 1.70 -1.74 -3.76
C GLY A 262 1.30 -1.21 -5.14
N GLY A 263 1.30 0.12 -5.34
CA GLY A 263 0.94 0.72 -6.62
C GLY A 263 -0.43 0.26 -7.13
N GLN A 264 -0.59 0.14 -8.45
CA GLN A 264 -1.85 -0.33 -9.05
C GLN A 264 -2.15 -1.80 -8.71
N ALA A 265 -1.13 -2.64 -8.59
CA ALA A 265 -1.31 -4.05 -8.20
C ALA A 265 -1.92 -4.17 -6.80
N GLY A 266 -1.51 -3.32 -5.85
CA GLY A 266 -2.04 -3.29 -4.48
C GLY A 266 -3.55 -3.03 -4.37
N ARG A 267 -4.16 -2.50 -5.42
CA ARG A 267 -5.61 -2.20 -5.51
C ARG A 267 -6.41 -3.38 -6.09
N THR A 268 -5.76 -4.41 -6.58
CA THR A 268 -6.42 -5.58 -7.19
C THR A 268 -6.88 -6.54 -6.09
N MET A 269 -8.17 -6.86 -6.08
CA MET A 269 -8.74 -7.76 -5.05
C MET A 269 -8.19 -9.17 -5.14
N ARG A 270 -7.93 -9.67 -6.36
CA ARG A 270 -7.39 -11.01 -6.56
C ARG A 270 -6.52 -11.08 -7.80
N ILE A 271 -5.27 -11.45 -7.60
CA ILE A 271 -4.29 -11.74 -8.65
C ILE A 271 -4.21 -13.26 -8.76
N GLU A 272 -4.74 -13.83 -9.83
CA GLU A 272 -4.83 -15.30 -10.03
C GLU A 272 -3.69 -15.85 -10.90
N ASN A 273 -2.99 -14.99 -11.63
CA ASN A 273 -1.95 -15.37 -12.59
C ASN A 273 -0.54 -14.95 -12.16
N TYR A 274 -0.32 -14.74 -10.87
CA TYR A 274 1.02 -14.56 -10.31
C TYR A 274 1.55 -15.89 -9.81
N LEU A 275 2.75 -16.26 -10.28
CA LEU A 275 3.37 -17.55 -9.99
C LEU A 275 3.54 -17.76 -8.48
N GLY A 276 3.22 -18.98 -7.99
CA GLY A 276 3.35 -19.39 -6.58
C GLY A 276 2.07 -19.28 -5.77
N PHE A 277 0.99 -18.73 -6.33
CA PHE A 277 -0.30 -18.57 -5.65
C PHE A 277 -1.45 -19.25 -6.41
N PRO A 278 -1.58 -20.59 -6.29
CA PRO A 278 -2.56 -21.36 -7.06
C PRO A 278 -4.01 -20.99 -6.76
N THR A 279 -4.28 -20.48 -5.56
CA THR A 279 -5.60 -19.96 -5.15
C THR A 279 -5.75 -18.45 -5.41
N GLY A 280 -4.74 -17.82 -6.01
CA GLY A 280 -4.64 -16.36 -6.10
C GLY A 280 -4.24 -15.70 -4.77
N ILE A 281 -3.91 -14.42 -4.86
CA ILE A 281 -3.58 -13.57 -3.71
C ILE A 281 -4.17 -12.18 -3.95
N SER A 282 -4.60 -11.47 -2.89
CA SER A 282 -4.95 -10.07 -3.05
C SER A 282 -3.71 -9.22 -3.31
N GLY A 283 -3.83 -8.22 -4.18
CA GLY A 283 -2.71 -7.31 -4.46
C GLY A 283 -2.21 -6.59 -3.21
N GLY A 284 -3.13 -6.26 -2.31
CA GLY A 284 -2.80 -5.64 -1.04
C GLY A 284 -2.00 -6.56 -0.11
N GLU A 285 -2.33 -7.85 -0.04
CA GLU A 285 -1.57 -8.82 0.75
C GLU A 285 -0.17 -9.05 0.14
N LEU A 286 -0.09 -9.17 -1.18
CA LEU A 286 1.20 -9.28 -1.88
C LEU A 286 2.10 -8.08 -1.59
N ALA A 287 1.54 -6.85 -1.66
CA ALA A 287 2.27 -5.63 -1.35
C ALA A 287 2.73 -5.58 0.12
N GLU A 288 1.88 -5.97 1.06
CA GLU A 288 2.23 -6.01 2.49
C GLU A 288 3.38 -6.97 2.76
N ARG A 289 3.35 -8.17 2.19
CA ARG A 289 4.43 -9.16 2.29
C ARG A 289 5.75 -8.60 1.72
N ALA A 290 5.70 -7.92 0.57
CA ALA A 290 6.86 -7.30 -0.05
C ALA A 290 7.42 -6.14 0.80
N VAL A 291 6.57 -5.30 1.40
CA VAL A 291 6.97 -4.24 2.33
C VAL A 291 7.67 -4.81 3.56
N LEU A 292 7.11 -5.86 4.17
CA LEU A 292 7.73 -6.53 5.31
C LEU A 292 9.09 -7.11 4.94
N GLN A 293 9.20 -7.72 3.76
CA GLN A 293 10.44 -8.29 3.25
C GLN A 293 11.51 -7.21 3.02
N ALA A 294 11.16 -6.08 2.39
CA ALA A 294 12.07 -4.95 2.18
C ALA A 294 12.55 -4.35 3.52
N ASN A 295 11.65 -4.17 4.48
CA ASN A 295 11.99 -3.67 5.81
C ASN A 295 12.86 -4.66 6.62
N LYS A 296 12.62 -5.97 6.47
CA LYS A 296 13.48 -7.03 7.07
C LYS A 296 14.94 -6.83 6.68
N PHE A 297 15.21 -6.53 5.41
CA PHE A 297 16.56 -6.29 4.90
C PHE A 297 17.07 -4.87 5.14
N GLY A 298 16.26 -3.97 5.67
CA GLY A 298 16.69 -2.62 6.07
C GLY A 298 16.37 -1.52 5.07
N ALA A 299 15.64 -1.79 3.97
CA ALA A 299 15.12 -0.75 3.11
C ALA A 299 14.21 0.22 3.88
N ARG A 300 14.30 1.51 3.58
CA ARG A 300 13.43 2.54 4.15
C ARG A 300 12.30 2.85 3.18
N LEU A 301 11.07 2.95 3.70
CA LEU A 301 9.87 3.25 2.90
C LEU A 301 9.06 4.40 3.51
N PRO A 302 9.51 5.66 3.44
CA PRO A 302 8.68 6.79 3.84
C PRO A 302 7.50 6.95 2.87
N VAL A 303 6.28 6.96 3.44
CA VAL A 303 5.02 7.19 2.73
C VAL A 303 4.65 8.67 2.77
N ALA A 304 3.74 9.12 1.91
CA ALA A 304 3.37 10.52 1.71
C ALA A 304 4.59 11.42 1.47
N THR A 305 5.53 10.91 0.65
CA THR A 305 6.78 11.58 0.28
C THR A 305 6.84 11.70 -1.24
N PRO A 306 6.02 12.59 -1.84
CA PRO A 306 6.02 12.80 -3.28
C PRO A 306 7.34 13.44 -3.73
N VAL A 307 7.88 12.92 -4.81
CA VAL A 307 8.98 13.54 -5.54
C VAL A 307 8.38 14.53 -6.53
N THR A 308 8.82 15.78 -6.47
CA THR A 308 8.30 16.89 -7.27
C THR A 308 9.22 17.29 -8.43
N GLY A 309 10.48 16.82 -8.41
CA GLY A 309 11.44 17.11 -9.46
C GLY A 309 12.73 16.32 -9.31
N LEU A 310 13.50 16.31 -10.39
CA LEU A 310 14.82 15.70 -10.49
C LEU A 310 15.79 16.70 -11.10
N THR A 311 16.93 16.91 -10.45
CA THR A 311 18.06 17.65 -10.98
C THR A 311 19.33 16.80 -10.86
N PHE A 312 20.43 17.28 -11.41
CA PHE A 312 21.71 16.57 -11.32
C PHE A 312 22.77 17.50 -10.76
N ASP A 313 23.49 17.03 -9.73
CA ASP A 313 24.69 17.68 -9.21
C ASP A 313 25.89 16.79 -9.51
N ASN A 314 26.80 17.26 -10.39
CA ASN A 314 28.01 16.53 -10.81
C ASN A 314 27.74 15.05 -11.23
N SER A 315 26.65 14.79 -11.91
CA SER A 315 26.15 13.46 -12.32
C SER A 315 25.36 12.69 -11.27
N TYR A 316 25.28 13.13 -10.02
CA TYR A 316 24.43 12.51 -9.02
C TYR A 316 22.98 12.98 -9.16
N PRO A 317 22.00 12.08 -9.23
CA PRO A 317 20.59 12.46 -9.16
C PRO A 317 20.25 13.11 -7.82
N VAL A 318 19.63 14.28 -7.86
CA VAL A 318 19.09 15.00 -6.70
C VAL A 318 17.58 15.09 -6.85
N LEU A 319 16.86 14.41 -5.96
CA LEU A 319 15.40 14.36 -5.97
C LEU A 319 14.85 15.43 -5.04
N HIS A 320 13.99 16.28 -5.56
CA HIS A 320 13.29 17.32 -4.80
C HIS A 320 11.99 16.73 -4.25
N LEU A 321 11.77 16.91 -2.96
CA LEU A 321 10.59 16.42 -2.25
C LEU A 321 9.63 17.57 -1.96
N ASP A 322 8.38 17.23 -1.69
CA ASP A 322 7.42 18.21 -1.20
C ASP A 322 7.88 18.78 0.17
N GLY A 323 7.95 20.12 0.29
CA GLY A 323 8.38 20.81 1.50
C GLY A 323 9.86 21.19 1.55
N SER A 324 10.52 21.36 0.40
CA SER A 324 11.91 21.85 0.26
C SER A 324 13.02 20.88 0.68
N ASP A 325 12.70 19.65 1.06
CA ASP A 325 13.69 18.62 1.32
C ASP A 325 14.24 18.07 -0.01
N ALA A 326 15.49 17.66 -0.01
CA ALA A 326 16.11 16.98 -1.15
C ALA A 326 16.90 15.76 -0.69
N VAL A 327 17.00 14.75 -1.57
CA VAL A 327 17.81 13.56 -1.34
C VAL A 327 18.68 13.27 -2.55
N THR A 328 19.95 13.00 -2.30
CA THR A 328 20.92 12.64 -3.32
C THR A 328 21.04 11.13 -3.44
N ALA A 329 21.14 10.64 -4.65
CA ALA A 329 21.33 9.22 -4.96
C ALA A 329 22.64 9.00 -5.72
N LYS A 330 23.32 7.86 -5.49
CA LYS A 330 24.34 7.38 -6.42
C LYS A 330 23.68 6.78 -7.66
N CYS A 331 22.60 6.00 -7.43
CA CYS A 331 21.74 5.47 -8.49
C CYS A 331 20.28 5.77 -8.19
N LEU A 332 19.51 6.05 -9.25
CA LEU A 332 18.07 6.29 -9.19
C LEU A 332 17.33 5.21 -9.97
N LEU A 333 16.28 4.65 -9.38
CA LEU A 333 15.31 3.82 -10.08
C LEU A 333 13.94 4.53 -10.14
N ILE A 334 13.49 4.85 -11.35
CA ILE A 334 12.16 5.39 -11.64
C ILE A 334 11.20 4.21 -11.78
N SER A 335 10.31 4.02 -10.81
CA SER A 335 9.29 2.98 -10.77
C SER A 335 7.92 3.53 -10.41
N THR A 336 7.65 4.77 -10.83
CA THR A 336 6.43 5.54 -10.53
C THR A 336 5.18 4.95 -11.15
N GLY A 337 5.33 4.00 -12.09
CA GLY A 337 4.22 3.32 -12.74
C GLY A 337 3.41 4.23 -13.65
N ALA A 338 2.11 3.94 -13.72
CA ALA A 338 1.17 4.69 -14.54
C ALA A 338 -0.15 4.88 -13.80
N ASP A 339 -0.83 6.00 -14.03
CA ASP A 339 -2.16 6.27 -13.50
C ASP A 339 -3.24 5.86 -14.49
N TYR A 340 -4.41 5.51 -13.98
CA TYR A 340 -5.57 5.31 -14.84
C TYR A 340 -5.97 6.62 -15.53
N ARG A 341 -6.28 6.48 -16.81
CA ARG A 341 -6.78 7.60 -17.61
C ARG A 341 -8.17 7.99 -17.13
N MET A 342 -8.37 9.28 -16.89
CA MET A 342 -9.70 9.82 -16.60
C MET A 342 -10.58 9.83 -17.86
N LEU A 343 -11.88 9.56 -17.68
CA LEU A 343 -12.87 9.74 -18.75
C LEU A 343 -13.03 11.24 -19.03
N ALA A 344 -12.76 11.64 -20.27
CA ALA A 344 -12.93 13.02 -20.71
C ALA A 344 -14.40 13.27 -21.13
N VAL A 345 -15.34 13.11 -20.18
CA VAL A 345 -16.78 13.30 -20.40
C VAL A 345 -17.37 14.26 -19.38
N GLU A 346 -18.47 14.90 -19.74
CA GLU A 346 -19.19 15.84 -18.88
C GLU A 346 -19.62 15.18 -17.58
N GLY A 347 -19.35 15.82 -16.45
CA GLY A 347 -19.69 15.37 -15.10
C GLY A 347 -18.63 14.47 -14.44
N CYS A 348 -17.69 13.87 -15.17
CA CYS A 348 -16.74 12.90 -14.61
C CYS A 348 -15.94 13.45 -13.42
N ALA A 349 -15.30 14.60 -13.60
CA ALA A 349 -14.48 15.22 -12.55
C ALA A 349 -15.30 15.64 -11.30
N ARG A 350 -16.58 15.98 -11.49
CA ARG A 350 -17.47 16.37 -10.38
C ARG A 350 -17.78 15.21 -9.44
N PHE A 351 -17.86 13.99 -9.99
CA PHE A 351 -18.25 12.80 -9.23
C PHE A 351 -17.05 11.91 -8.84
N GLU A 352 -15.82 12.39 -9.02
CA GLU A 352 -14.63 11.66 -8.57
C GLU A 352 -14.66 11.45 -7.06
N GLY A 353 -14.55 10.19 -6.61
CA GLY A 353 -14.66 9.80 -5.19
C GLY A 353 -16.08 9.79 -4.62
N CYS A 354 -17.09 10.35 -5.32
CA CYS A 354 -18.50 10.34 -4.92
C CYS A 354 -19.43 9.75 -6.03
N GLY A 355 -18.94 8.69 -6.67
CA GLY A 355 -19.63 7.94 -7.71
C GLY A 355 -18.76 7.53 -8.89
N VAL A 356 -17.60 8.15 -9.11
CA VAL A 356 -16.62 7.73 -10.13
C VAL A 356 -15.35 7.23 -9.46
N TYR A 357 -14.96 6.01 -9.79
CA TYR A 357 -13.85 5.28 -9.18
C TYR A 357 -12.92 4.68 -10.23
N TYR A 358 -11.63 4.52 -9.88
CA TYR A 358 -10.58 3.94 -10.73
C TYR A 358 -10.01 2.64 -10.17
N ALA A 359 -10.62 2.09 -9.13
CA ALA A 359 -10.34 0.78 -8.56
C ALA A 359 -11.62 0.17 -8.02
N ALA A 360 -11.69 -1.15 -8.02
CA ALA A 360 -12.77 -1.90 -7.38
C ALA A 360 -12.17 -2.65 -6.18
N THR A 361 -12.22 -2.03 -5.01
CA THR A 361 -11.76 -2.62 -3.74
C THR A 361 -12.97 -2.88 -2.82
N LEU A 362 -12.74 -3.47 -1.65
CA LEU A 362 -13.80 -3.67 -0.65
C LEU A 362 -14.42 -2.34 -0.22
N ASN A 363 -13.65 -1.25 -0.22
CA ASN A 363 -14.16 0.07 0.15
C ASN A 363 -15.24 0.56 -0.81
N GLU A 364 -14.98 0.47 -2.13
CA GLU A 364 -15.97 0.87 -3.13
C GLU A 364 -17.11 -0.15 -3.21
N ALA A 365 -16.83 -1.45 -3.06
CA ALA A 365 -17.84 -2.50 -3.09
C ALA A 365 -18.88 -2.35 -1.96
N GLN A 366 -18.47 -1.89 -0.77
CA GLN A 366 -19.40 -1.57 0.31
C GLN A 366 -20.41 -0.47 -0.05
N LEU A 367 -19.99 0.50 -0.88
CA LEU A 367 -20.87 1.57 -1.39
C LEU A 367 -21.81 1.09 -2.50
N CYS A 368 -21.52 -0.07 -3.10
CA CYS A 368 -22.22 -0.63 -4.24
C CYS A 368 -23.20 -1.77 -3.87
N GLN A 369 -23.41 -2.04 -2.58
CA GLN A 369 -24.28 -3.15 -2.17
C GLN A 369 -25.72 -2.93 -2.64
N GLY A 370 -26.23 -3.90 -3.42
CA GLY A 370 -27.61 -3.92 -3.89
C GLY A 370 -27.98 -2.87 -4.93
N VAL A 371 -27.03 -2.06 -5.44
CA VAL A 371 -27.25 -1.09 -6.49
C VAL A 371 -26.67 -1.56 -7.83
N ASP A 372 -27.12 -0.94 -8.94
CA ASP A 372 -26.53 -1.17 -10.25
C ASP A 372 -25.22 -0.38 -10.35
N VAL A 373 -24.22 -0.96 -11.02
CA VAL A 373 -22.92 -0.32 -11.24
C VAL A 373 -22.51 -0.38 -12.71
N VAL A 374 -21.73 0.61 -13.15
CA VAL A 374 -21.18 0.67 -14.49
C VAL A 374 -19.67 0.43 -14.43
N VAL A 375 -19.16 -0.46 -15.26
CA VAL A 375 -17.72 -0.70 -15.45
C VAL A 375 -17.35 -0.36 -16.89
N VAL A 376 -16.34 0.49 -17.08
CA VAL A 376 -15.90 0.95 -18.41
C VAL A 376 -14.51 0.42 -18.71
N GLY A 377 -14.38 -0.35 -19.79
CA GLY A 377 -13.09 -0.88 -20.26
C GLY A 377 -13.21 -2.30 -20.83
N GLY A 378 -12.30 -2.67 -21.72
CA GLY A 378 -12.29 -3.97 -22.41
C GLY A 378 -11.12 -4.89 -21.99
N GLY A 379 -10.22 -4.46 -21.09
CA GLY A 379 -9.07 -5.25 -20.67
C GLY A 379 -9.26 -6.03 -19.37
N ASN A 380 -8.23 -6.75 -18.95
CA ASN A 380 -8.26 -7.61 -17.75
C ASN A 380 -8.68 -6.86 -16.48
N SER A 381 -8.25 -5.61 -16.29
CA SER A 381 -8.62 -4.83 -15.11
C SER A 381 -10.12 -4.58 -15.01
N ALA A 382 -10.76 -4.23 -16.15
CA ALA A 382 -12.20 -4.06 -16.21
C ALA A 382 -12.94 -5.39 -15.95
N GLY A 383 -12.45 -6.48 -16.55
CA GLY A 383 -13.03 -7.81 -16.35
C GLY A 383 -12.95 -8.30 -14.90
N GLN A 384 -11.80 -8.13 -14.26
CA GLN A 384 -11.62 -8.47 -12.84
C GLN A 384 -12.54 -7.64 -11.94
N ALA A 385 -12.65 -6.33 -12.21
CA ALA A 385 -13.55 -5.43 -11.50
C ALA A 385 -15.01 -5.84 -11.67
N ALA A 386 -15.46 -6.14 -12.90
CA ALA A 386 -16.83 -6.55 -13.19
C ALA A 386 -17.20 -7.83 -12.43
N VAL A 387 -16.33 -8.86 -12.46
CA VAL A 387 -16.57 -10.13 -11.74
C VAL A 387 -16.59 -9.91 -10.22
N PHE A 388 -15.67 -9.10 -9.69
CA PHE A 388 -15.63 -8.78 -8.26
C PHE A 388 -16.89 -8.04 -7.81
N LEU A 389 -17.27 -6.97 -8.54
CA LEU A 389 -18.43 -6.15 -8.21
C LEU A 389 -19.75 -6.92 -8.36
N ALA A 390 -19.83 -7.91 -9.26
CA ALA A 390 -21.00 -8.76 -9.42
C ALA A 390 -21.35 -9.54 -8.13
N GLY A 391 -20.38 -9.79 -7.25
CA GLY A 391 -20.61 -10.39 -5.93
C GLY A 391 -21.25 -9.45 -4.91
N HIS A 392 -21.33 -8.15 -5.19
CA HIS A 392 -21.82 -7.12 -4.26
C HIS A 392 -22.99 -6.30 -4.84
N ALA A 393 -22.89 -5.93 -6.10
CA ALA A 393 -23.88 -5.13 -6.81
C ALA A 393 -25.10 -5.96 -7.23
N ARG A 394 -26.25 -5.30 -7.38
CA ARG A 394 -27.44 -5.92 -7.97
C ARG A 394 -27.20 -6.31 -9.43
N LYS A 395 -26.59 -5.41 -10.20
CA LYS A 395 -26.27 -5.61 -11.61
C LYS A 395 -25.00 -4.83 -11.99
N VAL A 396 -24.19 -5.42 -12.86
CA VAL A 396 -23.00 -4.79 -13.43
C VAL A 396 -23.20 -4.59 -14.92
N TYR A 397 -23.09 -3.36 -15.39
CA TYR A 397 -23.08 -2.99 -16.81
C TYR A 397 -21.62 -2.82 -17.26
N LEU A 398 -21.09 -3.75 -18.06
CA LEU A 398 -19.73 -3.69 -18.59
C LEU A 398 -19.75 -3.05 -19.98
N LEU A 399 -19.20 -1.83 -20.10
CA LEU A 399 -19.15 -1.05 -21.32
C LEU A 399 -17.80 -1.24 -22.02
N ILE A 400 -17.84 -1.73 -23.25
CA ILE A 400 -16.67 -1.97 -24.10
C ILE A 400 -16.82 -1.16 -25.37
N ARG A 401 -15.83 -0.27 -25.63
CA ARG A 401 -15.80 0.56 -26.82
C ARG A 401 -15.67 -0.24 -28.13
N GLY A 402 -15.00 -1.38 -28.06
CA GLY A 402 -14.80 -2.31 -29.18
C GLY A 402 -15.99 -3.24 -29.38
N ASP A 403 -15.89 -4.07 -30.41
CA ASP A 403 -16.89 -5.04 -30.84
C ASP A 403 -16.65 -6.46 -30.36
N ASP A 404 -15.54 -6.70 -29.63
CA ASP A 404 -15.16 -8.02 -29.14
C ASP A 404 -14.68 -7.97 -27.69
N LEU A 405 -15.28 -8.80 -26.84
CA LEU A 405 -14.91 -8.99 -25.43
C LEU A 405 -13.54 -9.66 -25.28
N TYR A 406 -13.16 -10.52 -26.22
CA TYR A 406 -11.93 -11.33 -26.14
C TYR A 406 -10.68 -10.62 -26.66
N LYS A 407 -10.82 -9.46 -27.30
CA LYS A 407 -9.73 -8.75 -27.98
C LYS A 407 -8.56 -8.41 -27.03
N ASP A 408 -8.88 -7.83 -25.88
CA ASP A 408 -7.89 -7.31 -24.92
C ASP A 408 -8.03 -7.95 -23.53
N MET A 409 -8.91 -8.94 -23.38
CA MET A 409 -9.21 -9.65 -22.13
C MET A 409 -8.78 -11.10 -22.20
N SER A 410 -8.21 -11.63 -21.11
CA SER A 410 -7.86 -13.05 -21.01
C SER A 410 -9.09 -13.93 -21.16
N ALA A 411 -8.98 -15.03 -21.92
CA ALA A 411 -10.08 -15.90 -22.27
C ALA A 411 -10.85 -16.43 -21.05
N TYR A 412 -10.16 -16.80 -19.98
CA TYR A 412 -10.79 -17.29 -18.74
C TYR A 412 -11.69 -16.23 -18.10
N LEU A 413 -11.29 -14.97 -18.18
CA LEU A 413 -12.02 -13.84 -17.59
C LEU A 413 -13.27 -13.50 -18.44
N ALA A 414 -13.10 -13.43 -19.75
CA ALA A 414 -14.20 -13.22 -20.69
C ALA A 414 -15.25 -14.33 -20.58
N TRP A 415 -14.82 -15.59 -20.42
CA TRP A 415 -15.72 -16.72 -20.16
C TRP A 415 -16.47 -16.53 -18.83
N ARG A 416 -15.76 -16.20 -17.73
CA ARG A 416 -16.39 -15.98 -16.42
C ARG A 416 -17.42 -14.85 -16.45
N ILE A 417 -17.15 -13.77 -17.18
CA ILE A 417 -18.11 -12.66 -17.38
C ILE A 417 -19.39 -13.15 -18.04
N LYS A 418 -19.28 -13.98 -19.09
CA LYS A 418 -20.45 -14.53 -19.78
C LYS A 418 -21.30 -15.46 -18.92
N GLU A 419 -20.65 -16.22 -18.03
CA GLU A 419 -21.33 -17.15 -17.11
C GLU A 419 -21.87 -16.45 -15.84
N THR A 420 -21.59 -15.17 -15.63
CA THR A 420 -22.07 -14.43 -14.46
C THR A 420 -23.39 -13.73 -14.77
N PRO A 421 -24.54 -14.18 -14.20
CA PRO A 421 -25.88 -13.79 -14.66
C PRO A 421 -26.22 -12.31 -14.50
N ASN A 422 -25.61 -11.64 -13.51
CA ASN A 422 -25.84 -10.21 -13.23
C ASN A 422 -24.82 -9.28 -13.89
N ILE A 423 -24.00 -9.78 -14.82
CA ILE A 423 -23.16 -8.94 -15.69
C ILE A 423 -23.80 -8.82 -17.07
N GLU A 424 -24.11 -7.59 -17.49
CA GLU A 424 -24.58 -7.28 -18.85
C GLU A 424 -23.47 -6.56 -19.62
N VAL A 425 -23.06 -7.14 -20.77
CA VAL A 425 -21.99 -6.59 -21.62
C VAL A 425 -22.57 -5.74 -22.74
N PHE A 426 -22.12 -4.50 -22.83
CA PHE A 426 -22.45 -3.56 -23.92
C PHE A 426 -21.22 -3.37 -24.81
N LEU A 427 -21.21 -3.96 -25.96
CA LEU A 427 -20.19 -3.75 -27.00
C LEU A 427 -20.47 -2.47 -27.79
N ASN A 428 -19.40 -1.92 -28.39
CA ASN A 428 -19.47 -0.66 -29.16
C ASN A 428 -20.10 0.50 -28.37
N THR A 429 -19.88 0.56 -27.05
CA THR A 429 -20.59 1.48 -26.16
C THR A 429 -19.62 2.32 -25.35
N GLU A 430 -19.93 3.62 -25.29
CA GLU A 430 -19.13 4.62 -24.56
C GLU A 430 -20.02 5.42 -23.62
N VAL A 431 -19.42 6.00 -22.57
CA VAL A 431 -20.07 6.98 -21.70
C VAL A 431 -20.09 8.32 -22.41
N ARG A 432 -21.24 8.98 -22.42
CA ARG A 432 -21.44 10.31 -23.02
C ARG A 432 -21.48 11.41 -21.95
N ARG A 433 -22.23 11.19 -20.87
CA ARG A 433 -22.42 12.16 -19.79
C ARG A 433 -22.73 11.48 -18.46
N MET A 434 -22.40 12.15 -17.37
CA MET A 434 -22.73 11.76 -16.01
C MET A 434 -23.53 12.88 -15.34
N SER A 435 -24.57 12.52 -14.58
CA SER A 435 -25.44 13.47 -13.89
C SER A 435 -25.82 13.02 -12.49
N GLY A 436 -26.18 13.97 -11.66
CA GLY A 436 -26.56 13.82 -10.26
C GLY A 436 -26.41 15.13 -9.51
N ASP A 437 -26.83 15.15 -8.26
CA ASP A 437 -26.69 16.32 -7.38
C ASP A 437 -25.35 16.28 -6.65
N ASN A 438 -25.31 15.80 -5.41
CA ASN A 438 -24.07 15.68 -4.61
C ASN A 438 -23.27 14.42 -4.96
N TYR A 439 -23.89 13.43 -5.59
CA TYR A 439 -23.29 12.17 -6.01
C TYR A 439 -23.86 11.73 -7.35
N LEU A 440 -23.18 10.79 -8.00
CA LEU A 440 -23.62 10.23 -9.29
C LEU A 440 -24.97 9.53 -9.12
N SER A 441 -25.92 9.82 -10.01
CA SER A 441 -27.23 9.15 -10.04
C SER A 441 -27.57 8.54 -11.39
N GLU A 442 -26.99 9.05 -12.48
CA GLU A 442 -27.28 8.61 -13.85
C GLU A 442 -26.04 8.69 -14.73
N VAL A 443 -25.91 7.72 -15.64
CA VAL A 443 -24.89 7.67 -16.68
C VAL A 443 -25.57 7.52 -18.04
N GLU A 444 -25.40 8.48 -18.93
CA GLU A 444 -25.82 8.40 -20.33
C GLU A 444 -24.74 7.66 -21.12
N ILE A 445 -25.13 6.58 -21.78
CA ILE A 445 -24.27 5.76 -22.64
C ILE A 445 -24.76 5.88 -24.10
N VAL A 446 -23.83 5.71 -25.03
CA VAL A 446 -24.12 5.76 -26.47
C VAL A 446 -23.43 4.60 -27.18
N ASN A 447 -24.18 3.93 -28.06
CA ASN A 447 -23.58 2.98 -28.99
C ASN A 447 -22.87 3.78 -30.11
N ASN A 448 -21.56 3.60 -30.22
CA ASN A 448 -20.73 4.39 -31.15
C ASN A 448 -20.87 3.99 -32.62
N LYS A 449 -21.61 2.90 -32.94
CA LYS A 449 -21.94 2.48 -34.30
C LYS A 449 -23.34 2.91 -34.72
N THR A 450 -24.32 2.78 -33.83
CA THR A 450 -25.75 3.08 -34.18
C THR A 450 -26.16 4.49 -33.77
N GLY A 451 -25.43 5.13 -32.85
CA GLY A 451 -25.80 6.41 -32.25
C GLY A 451 -26.93 6.31 -31.22
N GLU A 452 -27.42 5.11 -30.92
CA GLU A 452 -28.47 4.89 -29.94
C GLU A 452 -27.97 5.26 -28.54
N ALA A 453 -28.71 6.13 -27.86
CA ALA A 453 -28.38 6.56 -26.49
C ALA A 453 -29.31 5.93 -25.47
N ARG A 454 -28.77 5.60 -24.28
CA ARG A 454 -29.54 5.05 -23.18
C ARG A 454 -29.02 5.65 -21.85
N THR A 455 -29.92 5.94 -20.92
CA THR A 455 -29.58 6.38 -19.57
C THR A 455 -29.67 5.19 -18.60
N LEU A 456 -28.56 4.95 -17.86
CA LEU A 456 -28.49 3.97 -16.81
C LEU A 456 -28.57 4.69 -15.45
N LYS A 457 -29.49 4.26 -14.59
CA LYS A 457 -29.56 4.72 -13.19
C LYS A 457 -28.51 3.98 -12.39
N THR A 458 -27.53 4.69 -11.88
CA THR A 458 -26.41 4.11 -11.14
C THR A 458 -25.79 5.16 -10.23
N SER A 459 -25.36 4.74 -9.05
CA SER A 459 -24.60 5.57 -8.11
C SER A 459 -23.09 5.34 -8.19
N ALA A 460 -22.62 4.40 -9.04
CA ALA A 460 -21.21 4.08 -9.13
C ALA A 460 -20.78 3.71 -10.56
N LEU A 461 -19.70 4.35 -11.03
CA LEU A 461 -19.01 4.04 -12.27
C LEU A 461 -17.54 3.77 -12.00
N PHE A 462 -17.04 2.67 -12.55
CA PHE A 462 -15.64 2.24 -12.44
C PHE A 462 -14.96 2.34 -13.81
N SER A 463 -13.87 3.14 -13.92
CA SER A 463 -13.20 3.39 -15.19
C SER A 463 -11.85 2.69 -15.28
N PHE A 464 -11.67 1.85 -16.33
CA PHE A 464 -10.45 1.11 -16.64
C PHE A 464 -10.06 1.26 -18.12
N ILE A 465 -9.93 2.52 -18.60
CA ILE A 465 -9.73 2.87 -20.03
C ILE A 465 -8.26 3.04 -20.43
N GLY A 466 -7.34 2.47 -19.69
CA GLY A 466 -5.91 2.55 -19.93
C GLY A 466 -5.19 3.44 -18.92
N ALA A 467 -3.89 3.65 -19.14
CA ALA A 467 -3.02 4.32 -18.20
C ALA A 467 -2.11 5.35 -18.89
N VAL A 468 -1.70 6.36 -18.12
CA VAL A 468 -0.73 7.41 -18.48
C VAL A 468 0.47 7.28 -17.54
N PRO A 469 1.72 7.25 -18.05
CA PRO A 469 2.89 7.12 -17.20
C PRO A 469 3.03 8.33 -16.27
N ARG A 470 3.49 8.08 -15.04
CA ARG A 470 3.85 9.14 -14.10
C ARG A 470 5.28 9.60 -14.33
N SER A 471 5.48 10.42 -15.34
CA SER A 471 6.78 10.91 -15.79
C SER A 471 6.85 12.43 -15.95
N ASP A 472 5.82 13.14 -15.50
CA ASP A 472 5.66 14.58 -15.58
C ASP A 472 6.69 15.38 -14.75
N TRP A 473 7.17 14.78 -13.65
CA TRP A 473 8.19 15.34 -12.76
C TRP A 473 9.62 15.18 -13.28
N LEU A 474 9.82 14.39 -14.34
CA LEU A 474 11.13 14.11 -14.91
C LEU A 474 11.59 15.26 -15.83
N PRO A 475 12.87 15.67 -15.74
CA PRO A 475 13.42 16.70 -16.60
C PRO A 475 13.58 16.20 -18.05
N PRO A 476 13.79 17.12 -19.02
CA PRO A 476 13.93 16.77 -20.44
C PRO A 476 15.10 15.82 -20.74
N GLU A 477 16.12 15.80 -19.91
CA GLU A 477 17.28 14.91 -20.05
C GLU A 477 16.92 13.41 -19.89
N ILE A 478 15.77 13.11 -19.28
CA ILE A 478 15.21 11.76 -19.25
C ILE A 478 14.27 11.62 -20.44
N GLU A 479 14.75 10.96 -21.49
CA GLU A 479 14.01 10.81 -22.75
C GLU A 479 12.75 9.95 -22.57
N LYS A 480 11.68 10.42 -23.23
CA LYS A 480 10.37 9.78 -23.24
C LYS A 480 9.93 9.48 -24.68
N ASP A 481 9.04 8.52 -24.84
CA ASP A 481 8.38 8.26 -26.12
C ASP A 481 7.20 9.24 -26.36
N ALA A 482 6.55 9.12 -27.52
CA ALA A 482 5.43 9.98 -27.89
C ALA A 482 4.18 9.86 -26.98
N LYS A 483 4.19 8.91 -26.01
CA LYS A 483 3.14 8.70 -25.02
C LYS A 483 3.64 8.98 -23.59
N ASP A 484 4.77 9.68 -23.48
CA ASP A 484 5.45 10.05 -22.23
C ASP A 484 6.02 8.88 -21.40
N PHE A 485 6.10 7.65 -21.94
CA PHE A 485 6.80 6.55 -21.27
C PHE A 485 8.32 6.73 -21.36
N VAL A 486 9.02 6.42 -20.26
CA VAL A 486 10.49 6.55 -20.18
C VAL A 486 11.18 5.55 -21.09
N ARG A 487 12.06 6.03 -21.97
CA ARG A 487 12.89 5.22 -22.86
C ARG A 487 14.08 4.65 -22.10
N THR A 488 14.44 3.39 -22.40
CA THR A 488 15.58 2.71 -21.76
C THR A 488 16.34 1.84 -22.75
N GLY A 489 17.62 1.62 -22.48
CA GLY A 489 18.46 0.66 -23.20
C GLY A 489 18.45 0.89 -24.71
N VAL A 490 18.16 -0.15 -25.46
CA VAL A 490 18.18 -0.12 -26.94
C VAL A 490 17.16 0.86 -27.55
N THR A 491 16.12 1.26 -26.82
CA THR A 491 15.11 2.21 -27.33
C THR A 491 15.59 3.66 -27.35
N LEU A 492 16.72 3.97 -26.72
CA LEU A 492 17.33 5.30 -26.73
C LEU A 492 17.97 5.65 -28.06
N GLY A 493 18.47 4.64 -28.82
CA GLY A 493 19.21 4.89 -30.07
C GLY A 493 20.43 5.76 -29.81
N HIS A 494 20.58 6.83 -30.60
CA HIS A 494 21.64 7.84 -30.42
C HIS A 494 21.07 8.99 -29.55
N SER A 495 21.20 8.88 -28.25
CA SER A 495 20.79 9.93 -27.31
C SER A 495 21.89 10.99 -27.14
N SER A 496 21.55 12.27 -27.29
CA SER A 496 22.46 13.38 -27.01
C SER A 496 22.77 13.57 -25.52
N HIS A 497 21.95 13.00 -24.66
CA HIS A 497 22.10 13.04 -23.20
C HIS A 497 22.97 11.91 -22.64
N TRP A 498 23.31 10.90 -23.49
CA TRP A 498 24.16 9.80 -23.07
C TRP A 498 25.62 10.20 -23.05
N THR A 499 26.23 10.25 -21.88
CA THR A 499 27.62 10.74 -21.70
C THR A 499 28.65 9.65 -21.42
N ALA A 500 28.20 8.40 -21.14
CA ALA A 500 29.11 7.31 -20.86
C ALA A 500 29.70 6.69 -22.14
N ARG A 501 30.94 6.15 -22.06
CA ARG A 501 31.60 5.49 -23.21
C ARG A 501 31.01 4.12 -23.54
N ARG A 502 30.33 3.47 -22.59
CA ARG A 502 29.64 2.19 -22.78
C ARG A 502 28.21 2.38 -23.34
N GLN A 503 27.62 1.30 -23.81
CA GLN A 503 26.20 1.28 -24.16
C GLN A 503 25.34 1.34 -22.87
N PRO A 504 24.11 1.92 -22.91
CA PRO A 504 23.18 1.87 -21.82
C PRO A 504 22.82 0.42 -21.45
N PHE A 505 22.70 0.13 -20.16
CA PHE A 505 22.10 -1.14 -19.72
C PHE A 505 20.62 -1.22 -20.13
N LEU A 506 20.05 -2.42 -20.18
CA LEU A 506 18.70 -2.66 -20.69
C LEU A 506 17.62 -1.74 -20.05
N LEU A 507 17.72 -1.47 -18.76
CA LEU A 507 16.78 -0.64 -18.01
C LEU A 507 17.32 0.77 -17.71
N GLU A 508 18.50 1.13 -18.20
CA GLU A 508 19.10 2.44 -18.00
C GLU A 508 18.48 3.47 -18.95
N THR A 509 18.19 4.65 -18.43
CA THR A 509 17.62 5.77 -19.18
C THR A 509 18.68 6.51 -20.00
N SER A 510 18.33 7.64 -20.61
CA SER A 510 19.26 8.55 -21.29
C SER A 510 20.32 9.19 -20.37
N ARG A 511 20.23 9.01 -19.07
CA ARG A 511 21.23 9.49 -18.10
C ARG A 511 21.88 8.30 -17.39
N PRO A 512 23.23 8.19 -17.40
CA PRO A 512 23.96 7.14 -16.70
C PRO A 512 23.62 7.10 -15.21
N GLY A 513 23.43 5.88 -14.65
CA GLY A 513 23.06 5.67 -13.25
C GLY A 513 21.60 5.93 -12.92
N VAL A 514 20.78 6.29 -13.90
CA VAL A 514 19.33 6.45 -13.77
C VAL A 514 18.63 5.35 -14.54
N PHE A 515 17.84 4.54 -13.84
CA PHE A 515 17.13 3.38 -14.35
C PHE A 515 15.62 3.60 -14.34
N ALA A 516 14.89 2.87 -15.18
CA ALA A 516 13.42 2.84 -15.11
C ALA A 516 12.90 1.41 -15.21
N ALA A 517 11.86 1.06 -14.42
CA ALA A 517 11.28 -0.27 -14.40
C ALA A 517 9.76 -0.22 -14.16
N GLY A 518 9.07 -1.24 -14.66
CA GLY A 518 7.62 -1.38 -14.57
C GLY A 518 6.87 -0.49 -15.55
N ASP A 519 5.63 -0.15 -15.20
CA ASP A 519 4.65 0.45 -16.11
C ASP A 519 5.00 1.86 -16.62
N VAL A 520 5.93 2.55 -15.98
CA VAL A 520 6.45 3.86 -16.42
C VAL A 520 7.35 3.75 -17.65
N ARG A 521 7.93 2.56 -17.89
CA ARG A 521 8.90 2.32 -18.95
C ARG A 521 8.21 2.06 -20.31
N SER A 522 8.76 2.63 -21.37
CA SER A 522 8.34 2.37 -22.75
C SER A 522 8.56 0.89 -23.12
N GLY A 523 7.55 0.27 -23.72
CA GLY A 523 7.58 -1.13 -24.12
C GLY A 523 7.48 -2.15 -22.96
N SER A 524 7.20 -1.72 -21.71
CA SER A 524 7.01 -2.64 -20.58
C SER A 524 5.76 -3.50 -20.75
N VAL A 525 5.85 -4.76 -20.35
CA VAL A 525 4.68 -5.65 -20.26
C VAL A 525 3.97 -5.38 -18.95
N LYS A 526 2.73 -4.85 -19.02
CA LYS A 526 1.93 -4.42 -17.87
C LYS A 526 1.38 -5.63 -17.08
N ARG A 527 2.27 -6.29 -16.36
CA ARG A 527 1.98 -7.44 -15.47
C ARG A 527 2.83 -7.34 -14.20
N VAL A 528 2.28 -7.80 -13.09
CA VAL A 528 2.98 -7.82 -11.79
C VAL A 528 4.31 -8.57 -11.89
N ALA A 529 4.32 -9.76 -12.49
CA ALA A 529 5.53 -10.57 -12.65
C ALA A 529 6.62 -9.86 -13.47
N SER A 530 6.23 -9.19 -14.56
CA SER A 530 7.17 -8.42 -15.40
C SER A 530 7.76 -7.25 -14.63
N ALA A 531 6.95 -6.50 -13.90
CA ALA A 531 7.41 -5.39 -13.09
C ALA A 531 8.36 -5.84 -11.97
N VAL A 532 8.06 -6.96 -11.29
CA VAL A 532 8.93 -7.57 -10.28
C VAL A 532 10.28 -7.98 -10.90
N GLY A 533 10.26 -8.64 -12.07
CA GLY A 533 11.47 -9.04 -12.79
C GLY A 533 12.33 -7.85 -13.23
N GLU A 534 11.71 -6.79 -13.76
CA GLU A 534 12.43 -5.56 -14.12
C GLU A 534 13.03 -4.88 -12.87
N GLY A 535 12.32 -4.83 -11.75
CA GLY A 535 12.84 -4.26 -10.49
C GLY A 535 14.07 -5.02 -9.98
N ALA A 536 14.01 -6.35 -9.98
CA ALA A 536 15.14 -7.20 -9.61
C ALA A 536 16.35 -7.02 -10.56
N MET A 537 16.10 -7.03 -11.86
CA MET A 537 17.13 -6.83 -12.88
C MET A 537 17.80 -5.44 -12.79
N ALA A 538 17.04 -4.41 -12.46
CA ALA A 538 17.58 -3.06 -12.28
C ALA A 538 18.66 -3.01 -11.19
N VAL A 539 18.49 -3.77 -10.10
CA VAL A 539 19.50 -3.81 -9.01
C VAL A 539 20.82 -4.42 -9.50
N GLN A 540 20.77 -5.45 -10.34
CA GLN A 540 21.97 -5.99 -10.95
C GLN A 540 22.74 -4.91 -11.74
N PHE A 541 22.04 -4.11 -12.55
CA PHE A 541 22.66 -3.02 -13.29
C PHE A 541 23.14 -1.87 -12.38
N VAL A 542 22.47 -1.63 -11.27
CA VAL A 542 22.95 -0.68 -10.25
C VAL A 542 24.29 -1.13 -9.70
N HIS A 543 24.46 -2.41 -9.35
CA HIS A 543 25.75 -2.92 -8.89
C HIS A 543 26.85 -2.80 -9.94
N GLU A 544 26.53 -3.07 -11.21
CA GLU A 544 27.49 -2.90 -12.31
C GLU A 544 27.90 -1.43 -12.48
N TYR A 545 26.93 -0.51 -12.43
CA TYR A 545 27.21 0.93 -12.50
C TYR A 545 28.07 1.41 -11.32
N LEU A 546 27.77 0.99 -10.10
CA LEU A 546 28.50 1.40 -8.90
C LEU A 546 29.96 0.87 -8.86
N LYS A 547 30.28 -0.21 -9.57
CA LYS A 547 31.66 -0.70 -9.71
C LYS A 547 32.52 0.20 -10.60
N ASP A 548 31.88 0.91 -11.54
CA ASP A 548 32.54 1.79 -12.50
C ASP A 548 32.69 3.24 -11.98
N MET A 549 32.11 3.56 -10.82
CA MET A 549 32.22 4.85 -10.13
C MET A 549 33.49 4.91 -9.26
#